data_7c547c1310326a30fd17b5af006c9437
#
_entry.id   7c547c1310326a30fd17b5af006c9437
#
_cell.length_a   1.000
_cell.length_b   1.000
_cell.length_c   1.000
_cell.angle_alpha   90.00
_cell.angle_beta   90.00
_cell.angle_gamma   90.00
#
_symmetry.space_group_name_H-M   'P 1'
#
loop_
_entity.id
_entity.type
_entity.pdbx_description
1 polymer ?
#
loop_
_entity_poly.entity_id
_entity_poly.type
_entity_poly.pdbx_seq_one_letter_code
_entity_poly.pdbx_strand_id
1 'polypeptide(L)'
;DVVQVKYFADSSNLKMAVQQGQVDVAYRSMTPTDVEDLSKDNKVKVVKGPGGEERFLAFNFKIMPYGEKSSEPNADKAKAVRQAVASLIDRNELATKVYKSTYTPLYSFIPDGLSGHDDTLKEAYGDGSGKPDAAKAKKTLEAAGVKTPVDLKLQYNPDHYGQSSADEYAAIKAQLEEGGLFKVDMQSTEWTQYNKDRVVTDDSDGVYPVYQLGWFPDYSDPDNYLSPFFRDGNFVNNGYSNKEVNDLIVKQAGEKDESARGDILKQIQKLETEDLSTIPLLQGAQVAVTGTSVKGVTLDASFRFRYASVTKG
;
A
#
# COMPACT_ATOMS: atom_id res chain seq x y z
N ASP A 1 16.83 -29.82 -17.59
CA ASP A 1 15.85 -29.74 -16.50
C ASP A 1 14.57 -29.10 -17.03
N VAL A 2 13.43 -29.46 -16.47
CA VAL A 2 12.11 -28.96 -16.89
C VAL A 2 11.40 -28.32 -15.73
N VAL A 3 10.83 -27.12 -15.94
CA VAL A 3 9.94 -26.45 -14.99
C VAL A 3 8.52 -26.57 -15.53
N GLN A 4 7.61 -27.16 -14.74
CA GLN A 4 6.19 -27.24 -15.04
C GLN A 4 5.43 -26.26 -14.16
N VAL A 5 4.80 -25.25 -14.78
CA VAL A 5 3.96 -24.28 -14.09
C VAL A 5 2.50 -24.71 -14.15
N LYS A 6 1.87 -24.80 -12.97
CA LYS A 6 0.44 -25.11 -12.81
C LYS A 6 -0.28 -23.88 -12.21
N TYR A 7 -1.46 -23.57 -12.72
CA TYR A 7 -2.29 -22.48 -12.22
C TYR A 7 -3.46 -23.04 -11.41
N PHE A 8 -3.77 -22.37 -10.30
CA PHE A 8 -4.87 -22.70 -9.40
C PHE A 8 -5.83 -21.52 -9.31
N ALA A 9 -7.13 -21.79 -9.34
CA ALA A 9 -8.16 -20.76 -9.29
C ALA A 9 -8.36 -20.19 -7.88
N ASP A 10 -7.99 -20.95 -6.84
CA ASP A 10 -8.16 -20.58 -5.44
C ASP A 10 -6.97 -21.01 -4.57
N SER A 11 -6.80 -20.31 -3.44
CA SER A 11 -5.70 -20.57 -2.50
C SER A 11 -5.84 -21.90 -1.77
N SER A 12 -7.06 -22.40 -1.54
CA SER A 12 -7.28 -23.65 -0.82
C SER A 12 -6.77 -24.85 -1.60
N ASN A 13 -7.04 -24.89 -2.91
CA ASN A 13 -6.51 -25.92 -3.79
C ASN A 13 -4.98 -25.83 -3.92
N LEU A 14 -4.44 -24.63 -4.01
CA LEU A 14 -2.98 -24.41 -4.03
C LEU A 14 -2.33 -24.89 -2.73
N LYS A 15 -2.92 -24.58 -1.56
CA LYS A 15 -2.49 -25.05 -0.23
C LYS A 15 -2.45 -26.58 -0.18
N MET A 16 -3.54 -27.25 -0.57
CA MET A 16 -3.59 -28.70 -0.59
C MET A 16 -2.55 -29.31 -1.55
N ALA A 17 -2.35 -28.73 -2.71
CA ALA A 17 -1.41 -29.24 -3.69
C ALA A 17 0.04 -29.24 -3.18
N VAL A 18 0.48 -28.18 -2.48
CA VAL A 18 1.83 -28.15 -1.91
C VAL A 18 1.97 -29.05 -0.69
N GLN A 19 0.95 -29.15 0.16
CA GLN A 19 0.95 -30.07 1.32
C GLN A 19 1.01 -31.54 0.91
N GLN A 20 0.36 -31.91 -0.21
CA GLN A 20 0.33 -33.27 -0.76
C GLN A 20 1.52 -33.58 -1.69
N GLY A 21 2.41 -32.61 -1.94
CA GLY A 21 3.53 -32.79 -2.86
C GLY A 21 3.14 -32.89 -4.32
N GLN A 22 1.95 -32.47 -4.71
CA GLN A 22 1.49 -32.37 -6.11
C GLN A 22 2.20 -31.25 -6.87
N VAL A 23 2.68 -30.24 -6.13
CA VAL A 23 3.60 -29.20 -6.59
C VAL A 23 4.75 -29.09 -5.59
N ASP A 24 5.95 -28.84 -6.11
CA ASP A 24 7.16 -28.71 -5.28
C ASP A 24 7.27 -27.36 -4.63
N VAL A 25 6.72 -26.33 -5.29
CA VAL A 25 6.70 -24.94 -4.85
C VAL A 25 5.34 -24.32 -5.16
N ALA A 26 4.74 -23.66 -4.17
CA ALA A 26 3.64 -22.75 -4.35
C ALA A 26 4.16 -21.32 -4.17
N TYR A 27 3.93 -20.44 -5.15
CA TYR A 27 4.41 -19.08 -5.15
C TYR A 27 3.25 -18.10 -5.36
N ARG A 28 3.12 -17.14 -4.45
CA ARG A 28 2.02 -16.16 -4.38
C ARG A 28 0.65 -16.77 -4.05
N SER A 29 -0.36 -15.92 -3.95
CA SER A 29 -1.80 -16.25 -3.84
C SER A 29 -2.22 -17.10 -2.63
N MET A 30 -1.34 -17.30 -1.66
CA MET A 30 -1.72 -17.83 -0.36
C MET A 30 -2.36 -16.74 0.49
N THR A 31 -3.49 -17.07 1.15
CA THR A 31 -4.04 -16.13 2.13
C THR A 31 -3.13 -16.02 3.35
N PRO A 32 -3.19 -14.92 4.12
CA PRO A 32 -2.43 -14.80 5.37
C PRO A 32 -2.67 -15.97 6.34
N THR A 33 -3.91 -16.44 6.43
CA THR A 33 -4.27 -17.61 7.24
C THR A 33 -3.66 -18.90 6.71
N ASP A 34 -3.64 -19.11 5.39
CA ASP A 34 -2.98 -20.27 4.79
C ASP A 34 -1.49 -20.28 5.09
N VAL A 35 -0.82 -19.13 5.00
CA VAL A 35 0.61 -18.99 5.32
C VAL A 35 0.86 -19.28 6.80
N GLU A 36 0.00 -18.79 7.70
CA GLU A 36 0.09 -19.07 9.13
C GLU A 36 -0.04 -20.57 9.43
N ASP A 37 -1.04 -21.24 8.84
CA ASP A 37 -1.25 -22.68 9.01
C ASP A 37 -0.08 -23.50 8.46
N LEU A 38 0.38 -23.17 7.24
CA LEU A 38 1.49 -23.86 6.59
C LEU A 38 2.80 -23.66 7.34
N SER A 39 2.98 -22.56 8.06
CA SER A 39 4.16 -22.33 8.90
C SER A 39 4.27 -23.31 10.07
N LYS A 40 3.16 -23.93 10.47
CA LYS A 40 3.06 -24.95 11.55
C LYS A 40 3.12 -26.37 11.01
N ASP A 41 3.09 -26.56 9.68
CA ASP A 41 3.09 -27.86 9.04
C ASP A 41 4.54 -28.31 8.76
N ASN A 42 4.95 -29.45 9.35
CA ASN A 42 6.31 -29.97 9.21
C ASN A 42 6.62 -30.60 7.83
N LYS A 43 5.62 -30.76 6.97
CA LYS A 43 5.78 -31.30 5.61
C LYS A 43 6.22 -30.26 4.59
N VAL A 44 6.10 -28.99 4.94
CA VAL A 44 6.43 -27.87 4.06
C VAL A 44 7.31 -26.85 4.75
N LYS A 45 7.89 -25.93 3.99
CA LYS A 45 8.63 -24.77 4.47
C LYS A 45 8.04 -23.52 3.89
N VAL A 46 7.74 -22.53 4.73
CA VAL A 46 7.38 -21.18 4.31
C VAL A 46 8.66 -20.37 4.15
N VAL A 47 8.89 -19.87 2.95
CA VAL A 47 10.00 -18.97 2.60
C VAL A 47 9.42 -17.57 2.42
N LYS A 48 9.93 -16.60 3.17
CA LYS A 48 9.55 -15.19 3.04
C LYS A 48 10.76 -14.39 2.53
N GLY A 49 10.50 -13.40 1.71
CA GLY A 49 11.50 -12.45 1.22
C GLY A 49 10.90 -11.04 1.12
N PRO A 50 11.76 -10.03 0.98
CA PRO A 50 11.30 -8.67 0.74
C PRO A 50 10.46 -8.64 -0.53
N GLY A 51 9.37 -7.90 -0.50
CA GLY A 51 8.51 -7.68 -1.64
C GLY A 51 8.45 -6.21 -1.99
N GLY A 52 7.99 -5.90 -3.19
CA GLY A 52 7.75 -4.54 -3.64
C GLY A 52 6.27 -4.22 -3.82
N GLU A 53 5.36 -5.11 -3.38
CA GLU A 53 3.94 -4.77 -3.37
C GLU A 53 3.66 -3.73 -2.30
N GLU A 54 2.95 -2.68 -2.66
CA GLU A 54 2.47 -1.67 -1.72
C GLU A 54 0.95 -1.69 -1.61
N ARG A 55 0.46 -1.39 -0.41
CA ARG A 55 -0.93 -1.05 -0.11
C ARG A 55 -0.98 0.36 0.41
N PHE A 56 -1.90 1.17 -0.10
CA PHE A 56 -2.01 2.58 0.29
C PHE A 56 -3.44 3.10 0.16
N LEU A 57 -3.74 4.16 0.91
CA LEU A 57 -4.92 5.00 0.72
C LEU A 57 -4.60 6.10 -0.28
N ALA A 58 -5.51 6.36 -1.22
CA ALA A 58 -5.48 7.50 -2.10
C ALA A 58 -6.61 8.49 -1.75
N PHE A 59 -6.33 9.78 -1.87
CA PHE A 59 -7.31 10.85 -1.69
C PHE A 59 -7.64 11.48 -3.03
N ASN A 60 -8.91 11.62 -3.32
CA ASN A 60 -9.37 12.35 -4.49
C ASN A 60 -9.43 13.84 -4.17
N PHE A 61 -8.53 14.63 -4.75
CA PHE A 61 -8.40 16.07 -4.48
C PHE A 61 -9.60 16.89 -4.92
N LYS A 62 -10.45 16.35 -5.82
CA LYS A 62 -11.67 17.01 -6.25
C LYS A 62 -12.78 16.89 -5.21
N ILE A 63 -13.03 15.67 -4.70
CA ILE A 63 -14.26 15.35 -3.95
C ILE A 63 -14.05 14.83 -2.52
N MET A 64 -12.81 14.72 -2.05
CA MET A 64 -12.55 14.44 -0.63
C MET A 64 -13.13 15.55 0.27
N PRO A 65 -13.26 15.35 1.60
CA PRO A 65 -13.67 16.42 2.50
C PRO A 65 -12.80 17.67 2.29
N TYR A 66 -13.43 18.79 2.03
CA TYR A 66 -12.83 20.09 1.67
C TYR A 66 -12.05 20.10 0.35
N GLY A 67 -12.19 19.08 -0.52
CA GLY A 67 -11.64 19.05 -1.87
C GLY A 67 -12.22 20.13 -2.78
N GLU A 68 -11.61 20.34 -3.94
CA GLU A 68 -11.94 21.44 -4.87
C GLU A 68 -13.42 21.54 -5.28
N LYS A 69 -14.11 20.39 -5.36
CA LYS A 69 -15.53 20.27 -5.74
C LYS A 69 -16.44 19.93 -4.57
N SER A 70 -15.93 19.95 -3.34
CA SER A 70 -16.75 19.76 -2.14
C SER A 70 -17.66 20.95 -1.89
N SER A 71 -18.62 20.80 -0.98
CA SER A 71 -19.52 21.90 -0.59
C SER A 71 -18.80 23.05 0.15
N GLU A 72 -17.63 22.81 0.69
CA GLU A 72 -16.78 23.78 1.39
C GLU A 72 -15.31 23.59 0.95
N PRO A 73 -14.91 24.04 -0.26
CA PRO A 73 -13.55 23.87 -0.74
C PRO A 73 -12.54 24.65 0.12
N ASN A 74 -11.53 23.94 0.65
CA ASN A 74 -10.47 24.56 1.44
C ASN A 74 -9.25 23.66 1.48
N ALA A 75 -8.15 24.05 0.84
CA ALA A 75 -6.95 23.25 0.70
C ALA A 75 -6.25 22.92 2.05
N ASP A 76 -6.24 23.89 2.99
CA ASP A 76 -5.62 23.70 4.31
C ASP A 76 -6.43 22.72 5.16
N LYS A 77 -7.76 22.81 5.13
CA LYS A 77 -8.64 21.84 5.80
C LYS A 77 -8.53 20.46 5.17
N ALA A 78 -8.50 20.35 3.85
CA ALA A 78 -8.29 19.09 3.15
C ALA A 78 -6.94 18.44 3.51
N LYS A 79 -5.87 19.24 3.59
CA LYS A 79 -4.55 18.79 4.06
C LYS A 79 -4.60 18.30 5.50
N ALA A 80 -5.24 19.05 6.39
CA ALA A 80 -5.38 18.67 7.81
C ALA A 80 -6.16 17.33 7.96
N VAL A 81 -7.18 17.08 7.14
CA VAL A 81 -7.90 15.80 7.11
C VAL A 81 -6.96 14.66 6.73
N ARG A 82 -6.15 14.78 5.67
CA ARG A 82 -5.18 13.75 5.26
C ARG A 82 -4.15 13.49 6.36
N GLN A 83 -3.61 14.54 6.99
CA GLN A 83 -2.64 14.45 8.06
C GLN A 83 -3.22 13.78 9.33
N ALA A 84 -4.48 14.07 9.66
CA ALA A 84 -5.17 13.42 10.77
C ALA A 84 -5.39 11.93 10.49
N VAL A 85 -5.81 11.56 9.28
CA VAL A 85 -5.92 10.16 8.85
C VAL A 85 -4.57 9.44 8.97
N ALA A 86 -3.48 10.05 8.48
CA ALA A 86 -2.14 9.47 8.57
C ALA A 86 -1.67 9.24 10.01
N SER A 87 -2.10 10.11 10.95
CA SER A 87 -1.75 10.03 12.37
C SER A 87 -2.56 9.00 13.16
N LEU A 88 -3.69 8.51 12.62
CA LEU A 88 -4.59 7.59 13.33
C LEU A 88 -4.40 6.12 12.92
N ILE A 89 -3.79 5.83 11.78
CA ILE A 89 -3.70 4.46 11.28
C ILE A 89 -2.56 3.70 11.96
N ASP A 90 -2.91 2.61 12.65
CA ASP A 90 -1.96 1.63 13.20
C ASP A 90 -1.60 0.58 12.14
N ARG A 91 -0.50 0.84 11.43
CA ARG A 91 0.03 -0.07 10.42
C ARG A 91 0.52 -1.39 11.00
N ASN A 92 1.00 -1.40 12.26
CA ASN A 92 1.44 -2.62 12.93
C ASN A 92 0.25 -3.53 13.25
N GLU A 93 -0.88 -2.96 13.65
CA GLU A 93 -2.10 -3.72 13.85
C GLU A 93 -2.58 -4.35 12.54
N LEU A 94 -2.62 -3.59 11.44
CA LEU A 94 -2.97 -4.12 10.13
C LEU A 94 -2.03 -5.27 9.72
N ALA A 95 -0.72 -5.08 9.81
CA ALA A 95 0.27 -6.08 9.45
C ALA A 95 0.15 -7.37 10.27
N THR A 96 -0.07 -7.26 11.58
CA THR A 96 -0.05 -8.41 12.47
C THR A 96 -1.40 -9.11 12.62
N LYS A 97 -2.49 -8.33 12.79
CA LYS A 97 -3.82 -8.92 13.04
C LYS A 97 -4.52 -9.32 11.73
N VAL A 98 -4.48 -8.46 10.70
CA VAL A 98 -5.13 -8.74 9.42
C VAL A 98 -4.24 -9.63 8.55
N TYR A 99 -3.01 -9.20 8.31
CA TYR A 99 -2.12 -9.86 7.34
C TYR A 99 -1.21 -10.94 7.94
N LYS A 100 -1.33 -11.25 9.24
CA LYS A 100 -0.57 -12.32 9.90
C LYS A 100 0.95 -12.25 9.61
N SER A 101 1.48 -11.04 9.57
CA SER A 101 2.88 -10.75 9.23
C SER A 101 3.32 -11.24 7.86
N THR A 102 2.41 -11.37 6.90
CA THR A 102 2.74 -11.51 5.47
C THR A 102 2.98 -10.16 4.79
N TYR A 103 2.65 -9.08 5.47
CA TYR A 103 2.97 -7.69 5.15
C TYR A 103 3.71 -7.05 6.31
N THR A 104 4.49 -6.02 6.02
CA THR A 104 5.16 -5.16 6.99
C THR A 104 4.61 -3.75 6.91
N PRO A 105 4.61 -2.97 8.01
CA PRO A 105 4.27 -1.55 7.97
C PRO A 105 5.16 -0.79 7.00
N LEU A 106 4.58 0.10 6.21
CA LEU A 106 5.29 0.97 5.28
C LEU A 106 5.09 2.44 5.67
N TYR A 107 6.20 3.12 5.93
CA TYR A 107 6.24 4.53 6.32
C TYR A 107 6.99 5.41 5.32
N SER A 108 7.23 4.88 4.15
CA SER A 108 7.95 5.48 3.03
C SER A 108 7.12 5.38 1.77
N PHE A 109 7.32 6.27 0.81
CA PHE A 109 6.75 6.17 -0.54
C PHE A 109 7.59 5.26 -1.46
N ILE A 110 8.74 4.83 -1.00
CA ILE A 110 9.63 3.88 -1.67
C ILE A 110 9.76 2.65 -0.75
N PRO A 111 9.48 1.42 -1.23
CA PRO A 111 9.56 0.22 -0.42
C PRO A 111 10.94 0.00 0.20
N ASP A 112 10.97 -0.66 1.36
CA ASP A 112 12.21 -1.17 1.94
C ASP A 112 12.90 -2.15 0.97
N GLY A 113 14.23 -2.05 0.90
CA GLY A 113 15.06 -2.81 -0.03
C GLY A 113 15.38 -2.09 -1.34
N LEU A 114 14.80 -0.92 -1.60
CA LEU A 114 15.17 -0.04 -2.72
C LEU A 114 15.96 1.19 -2.25
N SER A 115 16.82 1.71 -3.13
CA SER A 115 17.55 2.94 -2.86
C SER A 115 16.58 4.12 -2.67
N GLY A 116 16.89 5.02 -1.75
CA GLY A 116 16.05 6.17 -1.45
C GLY A 116 14.88 5.88 -0.48
N HIS A 117 14.71 4.65 -0.01
CA HIS A 117 13.77 4.38 1.10
C HIS A 117 14.09 5.27 2.30
N ASP A 118 13.03 5.89 2.86
CA ASP A 118 13.16 6.79 4.01
C ASP A 118 11.83 6.85 4.78
N ASP A 119 11.83 6.49 6.05
CA ASP A 119 10.64 6.39 6.93
C ASP A 119 10.04 7.76 7.31
N THR A 120 9.99 8.72 6.38
CA THR A 120 9.53 10.10 6.61
C THR A 120 8.15 10.18 7.26
N LEU A 121 7.23 9.29 6.89
CA LEU A 121 5.87 9.26 7.44
C LEU A 121 5.84 8.83 8.91
N LYS A 122 6.78 8.00 9.34
CA LYS A 122 6.86 7.51 10.71
C LYS A 122 7.21 8.66 11.69
N GLU A 123 8.13 9.51 11.27
CA GLU A 123 8.54 10.66 12.06
C GLU A 123 7.49 11.78 12.05
N ALA A 124 6.84 11.98 10.88
CA ALA A 124 5.90 13.08 10.68
C ALA A 124 4.54 12.84 11.36
N TYR A 125 4.04 11.60 11.38
CA TYR A 125 2.68 11.28 11.80
C TYR A 125 2.63 10.28 12.95
N GLY A 126 1.46 10.23 13.62
CA GLY A 126 1.33 9.48 14.86
C GLY A 126 2.25 10.04 15.96
N ASP A 127 2.73 9.16 16.83
CA ASP A 127 3.60 9.52 17.97
C ASP A 127 5.09 9.68 17.58
N GLY A 128 5.42 9.60 16.29
CA GLY A 128 6.80 9.62 15.78
C GLY A 128 7.55 8.28 15.91
N SER A 129 6.92 7.25 16.47
CA SER A 129 7.51 5.90 16.61
C SER A 129 6.77 4.83 15.80
N GLY A 130 5.70 5.21 15.09
CA GLY A 130 4.86 4.33 14.29
C GLY A 130 3.57 3.90 14.97
N LYS A 131 3.20 4.50 16.11
CA LYS A 131 1.90 4.29 16.75
C LYS A 131 0.95 5.45 16.45
N PRO A 132 -0.37 5.21 16.47
CA PRO A 132 -1.36 6.26 16.34
C PRO A 132 -1.24 7.34 17.42
N ASP A 133 -1.60 8.57 17.08
CA ASP A 133 -1.72 9.68 18.03
C ASP A 133 -3.00 10.49 17.77
N ALA A 134 -4.06 10.13 18.49
CA ALA A 134 -5.35 10.81 18.41
C ALA A 134 -5.31 12.26 18.90
N ALA A 135 -4.44 12.57 19.86
CA ALA A 135 -4.31 13.96 20.36
C ALA A 135 -3.67 14.86 19.30
N LYS A 136 -2.65 14.36 18.61
CA LYS A 136 -2.00 15.08 17.49
C LYS A 136 -2.98 15.25 16.33
N ALA A 137 -3.71 14.20 15.95
CA ALA A 137 -4.74 14.26 14.91
C ALA A 137 -5.81 15.31 15.23
N LYS A 138 -6.35 15.29 16.46
CA LYS A 138 -7.31 16.29 16.95
C LYS A 138 -6.77 17.71 16.84
N LYS A 139 -5.56 17.95 17.36
CA LYS A 139 -4.90 19.27 17.32
C LYS A 139 -4.71 19.76 15.88
N THR A 140 -4.36 18.88 14.95
CA THR A 140 -4.20 19.21 13.53
C THR A 140 -5.52 19.68 12.93
N LEU A 141 -6.63 18.95 13.17
CA LEU A 141 -7.95 19.33 12.68
C LEU A 141 -8.44 20.65 13.30
N GLU A 142 -8.29 20.82 14.60
CA GLU A 142 -8.67 22.05 15.31
C GLU A 142 -7.89 23.29 14.81
N ALA A 143 -6.57 23.15 14.61
CA ALA A 143 -5.73 24.24 14.11
C ALA A 143 -6.13 24.71 12.71
N ALA A 144 -6.64 23.81 11.87
CA ALA A 144 -7.17 24.15 10.55
C ALA A 144 -8.64 24.58 10.57
N GLY A 145 -9.30 24.59 11.72
CA GLY A 145 -10.73 24.93 11.86
C GLY A 145 -11.65 23.88 11.24
N VAL A 146 -11.24 22.62 11.22
CA VAL A 146 -12.05 21.49 10.77
C VAL A 146 -13.02 21.07 11.87
N LYS A 147 -14.31 20.99 11.55
CA LYS A 147 -15.33 20.48 12.48
C LYS A 147 -15.29 18.97 12.55
N THR A 148 -15.39 18.42 13.74
CA THR A 148 -15.44 16.96 13.97
C THR A 148 -16.81 16.53 14.50
N PRO A 149 -17.27 15.29 14.23
CA PRO A 149 -16.58 14.31 13.36
C PRO A 149 -16.60 14.74 11.90
N VAL A 150 -15.52 14.38 11.17
CA VAL A 150 -15.46 14.53 9.70
C VAL A 150 -16.17 13.32 9.07
N ASP A 151 -17.18 13.56 8.25
CA ASP A 151 -17.80 12.50 7.45
C ASP A 151 -16.84 12.08 6.33
N LEU A 152 -16.42 10.80 6.33
CA LEU A 152 -15.47 10.24 5.39
C LEU A 152 -16.05 9.04 4.67
N LYS A 153 -16.21 9.13 3.35
CA LYS A 153 -16.55 7.98 2.51
C LYS A 153 -15.27 7.26 2.13
N LEU A 154 -15.18 5.98 2.50
CA LEU A 154 -14.02 5.12 2.30
C LEU A 154 -14.39 3.94 1.42
N GLN A 155 -13.72 3.82 0.26
CA GLN A 155 -13.98 2.78 -0.71
C GLN A 155 -12.85 1.76 -0.76
N TYR A 156 -13.19 0.47 -0.81
CA TYR A 156 -12.22 -0.60 -0.98
C TYR A 156 -12.67 -1.62 -2.04
N ASN A 157 -11.75 -2.51 -2.43
CA ASN A 157 -12.01 -3.55 -3.41
C ASN A 157 -11.54 -4.92 -2.90
N PRO A 158 -12.44 -5.91 -2.72
CA PRO A 158 -12.08 -7.22 -2.20
C PRO A 158 -11.71 -8.25 -3.28
N ASP A 159 -12.18 -8.10 -4.52
CA ASP A 159 -11.98 -9.10 -5.57
C ASP A 159 -10.59 -9.01 -6.22
N HIS A 160 -10.04 -7.80 -6.38
CA HIS A 160 -8.69 -7.60 -6.92
C HIS A 160 -7.60 -7.66 -5.83
N TYR A 161 -7.84 -6.98 -4.70
CA TYR A 161 -6.86 -6.94 -3.60
C TYR A 161 -6.98 -8.08 -2.60
N GLY A 162 -7.96 -8.96 -2.78
CA GLY A 162 -8.21 -10.14 -1.96
C GLY A 162 -9.15 -9.89 -0.78
N GLN A 163 -9.67 -10.98 -0.23
CA GLN A 163 -10.68 -10.95 0.84
C GLN A 163 -10.20 -10.24 2.11
N SER A 164 -8.91 -10.27 2.41
CA SER A 164 -8.33 -9.55 3.55
C SER A 164 -8.51 -8.03 3.48
N SER A 165 -8.85 -7.46 2.31
CA SER A 165 -9.16 -6.03 2.17
C SER A 165 -10.38 -5.62 2.97
N ALA A 166 -11.38 -6.48 3.12
CA ALA A 166 -12.55 -6.19 3.95
C ALA A 166 -12.16 -6.02 5.43
N ASP A 167 -11.33 -6.92 5.95
CA ASP A 167 -10.84 -6.85 7.33
C ASP A 167 -9.87 -5.68 7.53
N GLU A 168 -9.00 -5.40 6.55
CA GLU A 168 -8.09 -4.25 6.55
C GLU A 168 -8.88 -2.94 6.67
N TYR A 169 -9.88 -2.75 5.82
CA TYR A 169 -10.65 -1.51 5.79
C TYR A 169 -11.64 -1.39 6.95
N ALA A 170 -12.12 -2.51 7.49
CA ALA A 170 -12.88 -2.52 8.74
C ALA A 170 -12.00 -2.08 9.93
N ALA A 171 -10.74 -2.53 9.98
CA ALA A 171 -9.79 -2.10 11.00
C ALA A 171 -9.44 -0.60 10.84
N ILE A 172 -9.17 -0.12 9.62
CA ILE A 172 -8.92 1.30 9.34
C ILE A 172 -10.12 2.14 9.77
N LYS A 173 -11.36 1.73 9.41
CA LYS A 173 -12.57 2.41 9.87
C LYS A 173 -12.61 2.52 11.41
N ALA A 174 -12.39 1.43 12.10
CA ALA A 174 -12.41 1.42 13.57
C ALA A 174 -11.36 2.36 14.17
N GLN A 175 -10.14 2.37 13.63
CA GLN A 175 -9.05 3.26 14.06
C GLN A 175 -9.38 4.74 13.81
N LEU A 176 -9.99 5.09 12.68
CA LEU A 176 -10.39 6.45 12.36
C LEU A 176 -11.55 6.95 13.23
N GLU A 177 -12.49 6.07 13.58
CA GLU A 177 -13.64 6.41 14.42
C GLU A 177 -13.31 6.41 15.92
N GLU A 178 -12.21 5.78 16.32
CA GLU A 178 -11.74 5.83 17.70
C GLU A 178 -11.42 7.28 18.11
N GLY A 179 -12.01 7.75 19.19
CA GLY A 179 -11.87 9.13 19.61
C GLY A 179 -12.82 10.14 18.97
N GLY A 180 -13.72 9.70 18.05
CA GLY A 180 -14.81 10.51 17.52
C GLY A 180 -14.40 11.62 16.56
N LEU A 181 -13.19 11.54 15.97
CA LEU A 181 -12.71 12.54 15.01
C LEU A 181 -13.29 12.35 13.60
N PHE A 182 -13.60 11.11 13.26
CA PHE A 182 -14.19 10.73 11.97
C PHE A 182 -15.47 9.92 12.14
N LYS A 183 -16.33 10.00 11.14
CA LYS A 183 -17.46 9.09 10.92
C LYS A 183 -17.29 8.50 9.52
N VAL A 184 -17.02 7.20 9.46
CA VAL A 184 -16.61 6.53 8.22
C VAL A 184 -17.77 5.74 7.62
N ASP A 185 -18.19 6.12 6.41
CA ASP A 185 -19.06 5.33 5.55
C ASP A 185 -18.18 4.46 4.62
N MET A 186 -18.14 3.17 4.90
CA MET A 186 -17.28 2.21 4.20
C MET A 186 -18.08 1.42 3.17
N GLN A 187 -17.63 1.40 1.92
CA GLN A 187 -18.29 0.70 0.81
C GLN A 187 -17.27 -0.08 -0.02
N SER A 188 -17.76 -1.04 -0.81
CA SER A 188 -16.96 -1.80 -1.75
C SER A 188 -17.62 -1.86 -3.12
N THR A 189 -16.79 -1.98 -4.16
CA THR A 189 -17.22 -2.13 -5.56
C THR A 189 -16.31 -3.15 -6.24
N GLU A 190 -16.83 -3.91 -7.21
CA GLU A 190 -16.04 -4.83 -8.01
C GLU A 190 -14.99 -4.09 -8.87
N TRP A 191 -13.88 -4.76 -9.21
CA TRP A 191 -12.69 -4.12 -9.77
C TRP A 191 -12.91 -3.36 -11.07
N THR A 192 -13.68 -3.91 -12.00
CA THR A 192 -13.89 -3.27 -13.30
C THR A 192 -14.58 -1.91 -13.16
N GLN A 193 -15.61 -1.84 -12.31
CA GLN A 193 -16.32 -0.59 -12.01
C GLN A 193 -15.45 0.30 -11.12
N TYR A 194 -14.81 -0.28 -10.09
CA TYR A 194 -13.91 0.43 -9.19
C TYR A 194 -12.85 1.24 -9.93
N ASN A 195 -12.20 0.59 -10.91
CA ASN A 195 -11.09 1.20 -11.64
C ASN A 195 -11.55 2.34 -12.58
N LYS A 196 -12.82 2.34 -13.01
CA LYS A 196 -13.41 3.45 -13.75
C LYS A 196 -13.80 4.61 -12.83
N ASP A 197 -14.40 4.28 -11.68
CA ASP A 197 -15.01 5.26 -10.79
C ASP A 197 -13.98 6.05 -9.97
N ARG A 198 -12.77 5.49 -9.73
CA ARG A 198 -11.74 6.13 -8.91
C ARG A 198 -11.00 7.28 -9.57
N VAL A 199 -10.94 7.31 -10.90
CA VAL A 199 -10.07 8.25 -11.62
C VAL A 199 -10.73 9.60 -11.86
N VAL A 200 -9.93 10.66 -11.74
CA VAL A 200 -10.28 12.01 -12.17
C VAL A 200 -9.87 12.15 -13.63
N THR A 201 -10.78 12.61 -14.46
CA THR A 201 -10.57 12.87 -15.88
C THR A 201 -11.15 14.24 -16.25
N ASP A 202 -10.99 14.69 -17.49
CA ASP A 202 -11.60 15.94 -17.96
C ASP A 202 -13.15 15.91 -17.85
N ASP A 203 -13.74 14.72 -17.96
CA ASP A 203 -15.19 14.51 -17.94
C ASP A 203 -15.73 14.00 -16.58
N SER A 204 -14.87 13.71 -15.61
CA SER A 204 -15.26 13.11 -14.32
C SER A 204 -14.35 13.52 -13.19
N ASP A 205 -14.94 13.96 -12.09
CA ASP A 205 -14.23 14.23 -10.83
C ASP A 205 -13.93 12.94 -10.03
N GLY A 206 -14.22 11.75 -10.58
CA GLY A 206 -14.21 10.48 -9.86
C GLY A 206 -15.40 10.36 -8.90
N VAL A 207 -15.58 9.19 -8.28
CA VAL A 207 -16.72 8.88 -7.40
C VAL A 207 -16.30 8.68 -5.95
N TYR A 208 -15.05 8.25 -5.71
CA TYR A 208 -14.58 7.88 -4.39
C TYR A 208 -13.71 8.98 -3.77
N PRO A 209 -14.14 9.59 -2.65
CA PRO A 209 -13.35 10.62 -1.95
C PRO A 209 -12.04 10.10 -1.38
N VAL A 210 -12.07 8.90 -0.76
CA VAL A 210 -10.90 8.20 -0.22
C VAL A 210 -11.03 6.72 -0.57
N TYR A 211 -9.96 6.13 -1.09
CA TYR A 211 -10.06 4.79 -1.62
C TYR A 211 -8.75 3.98 -1.53
N GLN A 212 -8.92 2.65 -1.53
CA GLN A 212 -7.83 1.68 -1.56
C GLN A 212 -7.15 1.68 -2.93
N LEU A 213 -5.83 1.65 -2.94
CA LEU A 213 -5.04 1.17 -4.07
C LEU A 213 -3.87 0.33 -3.58
N GLY A 214 -3.27 -0.39 -4.51
CA GLY A 214 -2.03 -1.10 -4.32
C GLY A 214 -1.20 -1.03 -5.60
N TRP A 215 0.06 -1.38 -5.47
CA TRP A 215 1.01 -1.39 -6.57
C TRP A 215 1.87 -2.64 -6.57
N PHE A 216 1.99 -3.29 -7.72
CA PHE A 216 3.01 -4.27 -8.00
C PHE A 216 4.04 -3.63 -8.94
N PRO A 217 5.33 -3.66 -8.62
CA PRO A 217 6.31 -2.98 -9.45
C PRO A 217 6.47 -3.64 -10.81
N ASP A 218 6.55 -2.83 -11.85
CA ASP A 218 6.90 -3.27 -13.21
C ASP A 218 8.41 -3.56 -13.32
N TYR A 219 9.21 -2.81 -12.53
CA TYR A 219 10.66 -2.93 -12.43
C TYR A 219 11.15 -2.47 -11.06
N SER A 220 12.34 -2.96 -10.66
CA SER A 220 12.93 -2.67 -9.35
C SER A 220 13.72 -1.38 -9.38
N ASP A 221 13.03 -0.26 -9.35
CA ASP A 221 13.62 1.08 -9.25
C ASP A 221 12.68 1.99 -8.45
N PRO A 222 13.19 2.91 -7.62
CA PRO A 222 12.39 3.89 -6.88
C PRO A 222 11.42 4.69 -7.75
N ASP A 223 11.78 4.99 -9.00
CA ASP A 223 10.92 5.73 -9.92
C ASP A 223 9.59 5.03 -10.19
N ASN A 224 9.56 3.69 -10.12
CA ASN A 224 8.33 2.91 -10.31
C ASN A 224 7.29 3.14 -9.18
N TYR A 225 7.70 3.78 -8.09
CA TYR A 225 6.83 4.13 -6.96
C TYR A 225 6.58 5.64 -6.84
N LEU A 226 7.21 6.46 -7.69
CA LEU A 226 7.07 7.90 -7.69
C LEU A 226 6.34 8.43 -8.93
N SER A 227 6.85 8.14 -10.13
CA SER A 227 6.25 8.62 -11.37
C SER A 227 4.80 8.18 -11.58
N PRO A 228 4.42 6.91 -11.36
CA PRO A 228 3.03 6.46 -11.52
C PRO A 228 2.07 7.04 -10.49
N PHE A 229 2.57 7.62 -9.41
CA PHE A 229 1.76 8.09 -8.28
C PHE A 229 1.63 9.61 -8.25
N PHE A 230 2.72 10.34 -8.52
CA PHE A 230 2.82 11.75 -8.17
C PHE A 230 3.05 12.67 -9.36
N ARG A 231 3.48 12.15 -10.50
CA ARG A 231 3.64 12.95 -11.70
C ARG A 231 2.28 13.27 -12.34
N ASP A 232 2.13 14.45 -12.90
CA ASP A 232 0.93 14.82 -13.65
C ASP A 232 0.64 13.82 -14.79
N GLY A 233 -0.61 13.41 -14.94
CA GLY A 233 -1.04 12.37 -15.87
C GLY A 233 -0.63 10.95 -15.44
N ASN A 234 -0.43 10.73 -14.14
CA ASN A 234 -0.02 9.45 -13.56
C ASN A 234 -1.15 8.40 -13.53
N PHE A 235 -0.81 7.17 -13.12
CA PHE A 235 -1.76 6.05 -12.98
C PHE A 235 -2.83 6.32 -11.91
N VAL A 236 -2.46 6.91 -10.77
CA VAL A 236 -3.40 7.15 -9.67
C VAL A 236 -4.50 8.11 -10.08
N ASN A 237 -4.13 9.16 -10.80
CA ASN A 237 -5.03 10.15 -11.42
C ASN A 237 -6.15 10.61 -10.46
N ASN A 238 -5.75 11.08 -9.28
CA ASN A 238 -6.63 11.49 -8.19
C ASN A 238 -6.82 13.02 -8.11
N GLY A 239 -6.39 13.76 -9.13
CA GLY A 239 -6.46 15.22 -9.17
C GLY A 239 -5.35 15.94 -8.40
N TYR A 240 -4.35 15.21 -7.88
CA TYR A 240 -3.16 15.81 -7.29
C TYR A 240 -2.23 16.36 -8.39
N SER A 241 -1.66 17.53 -8.12
CA SER A 241 -0.59 18.12 -8.94
C SER A 241 0.29 19.01 -8.06
N ASN A 242 1.59 18.80 -8.13
CA ASN A 242 2.59 19.65 -7.49
C ASN A 242 3.76 19.85 -8.46
N LYS A 243 3.96 21.11 -8.88
CA LYS A 243 4.99 21.43 -9.87
C LYS A 243 6.39 21.05 -9.40
N GLU A 244 6.72 21.25 -8.13
CA GLU A 244 8.04 20.93 -7.60
C GLU A 244 8.29 19.43 -7.60
N VAL A 245 7.29 18.63 -7.23
CA VAL A 245 7.34 17.17 -7.29
C VAL A 245 7.53 16.70 -8.74
N ASN A 246 6.78 17.27 -9.68
CA ASN A 246 6.92 16.95 -11.12
C ASN A 246 8.35 17.23 -11.62
N ASP A 247 8.89 18.40 -11.29
CA ASP A 247 10.25 18.80 -11.72
C ASP A 247 11.32 17.86 -11.11
N LEU A 248 11.17 17.49 -9.84
CA LEU A 248 12.08 16.57 -9.15
C LEU A 248 12.00 15.14 -9.69
N ILE A 249 10.81 14.65 -10.03
CA ILE A 249 10.63 13.33 -10.67
C ILE A 249 11.35 13.28 -12.01
N VAL A 250 11.22 14.31 -12.83
CA VAL A 250 11.96 14.40 -14.11
C VAL A 250 13.45 14.47 -13.87
N LYS A 251 13.91 15.25 -12.89
CA LYS A 251 15.32 15.43 -12.55
C LYS A 251 15.98 14.12 -12.10
N GLN A 252 15.33 13.37 -11.17
CA GLN A 252 15.88 12.10 -10.67
C GLN A 252 16.02 11.05 -11.76
N ALA A 253 15.12 11.02 -12.75
CA ALA A 253 15.19 10.07 -13.87
C ALA A 253 16.40 10.30 -14.79
N GLY A 254 16.94 11.53 -14.84
CA GLY A 254 18.13 11.89 -15.60
C GLY A 254 19.44 11.88 -14.82
N GLU A 255 19.37 11.76 -13.46
CA GLU A 255 20.56 11.81 -12.60
C GLU A 255 21.35 10.49 -12.65
N LYS A 256 22.65 10.58 -12.90
CA LYS A 256 23.56 9.44 -13.03
C LYS A 256 24.37 9.16 -11.77
N ASP A 257 24.55 10.18 -10.93
CA ASP A 257 25.19 10.02 -9.63
C ASP A 257 24.19 9.46 -8.63
N GLU A 258 24.48 8.29 -8.08
CA GLU A 258 23.55 7.59 -7.16
C GLU A 258 23.29 8.38 -5.89
N SER A 259 24.29 9.10 -5.35
CA SER A 259 24.12 9.92 -4.14
C SER A 259 23.24 11.13 -4.40
N ALA A 260 23.51 11.85 -5.49
CA ALA A 260 22.70 12.99 -5.91
C ALA A 260 21.25 12.58 -6.23
N ARG A 261 21.06 11.41 -6.87
CA ARG A 261 19.74 10.84 -7.11
C ARG A 261 19.03 10.52 -5.79
N GLY A 262 19.74 9.92 -4.84
CA GLY A 262 19.21 9.62 -3.50
C GLY A 262 18.71 10.88 -2.78
N ASP A 263 19.43 11.99 -2.88
CA ASP A 263 19.00 13.28 -2.29
C ASP A 263 17.75 13.84 -2.97
N ILE A 264 17.60 13.68 -4.29
CA ILE A 264 16.38 14.07 -5.01
C ILE A 264 15.19 13.19 -4.57
N LEU A 265 15.38 11.87 -4.47
CA LEU A 265 14.34 10.95 -4.01
C LEU A 265 13.84 11.29 -2.60
N LYS A 266 14.73 11.68 -1.70
CA LYS A 266 14.36 12.15 -0.35
C LYS A 266 13.57 13.47 -0.39
N GLN A 267 13.95 14.40 -1.27
CA GLN A 267 13.20 15.66 -1.43
C GLN A 267 11.77 15.39 -1.92
N ILE A 268 11.57 14.50 -2.88
CA ILE A 268 10.23 14.10 -3.36
C ILE A 268 9.42 13.53 -2.20
N GLN A 269 9.97 12.57 -1.45
CA GLN A 269 9.26 11.94 -0.35
C GLN A 269 8.91 12.95 0.77
N LYS A 270 9.78 13.93 1.02
CA LYS A 270 9.47 15.00 1.97
C LYS A 270 8.26 15.82 1.54
N LEU A 271 8.19 16.24 0.29
CA LEU A 271 7.04 16.98 -0.25
C LEU A 271 5.76 16.14 -0.20
N GLU A 272 5.84 14.86 -0.60
CA GLU A 272 4.71 13.94 -0.51
C GLU A 272 4.28 13.65 0.93
N THR A 273 5.21 13.62 1.88
CA THR A 273 4.90 13.53 3.31
C THR A 273 4.10 14.75 3.79
N GLU A 274 4.37 15.91 3.26
CA GLU A 274 3.61 17.13 3.58
C GLU A 274 2.24 17.16 2.89
N ASP A 275 2.16 16.74 1.63
CA ASP A 275 0.95 16.81 0.80
C ASP A 275 0.00 15.63 1.02
N LEU A 276 0.54 14.42 1.25
CA LEU A 276 -0.21 13.18 1.44
C LEU A 276 -1.26 12.93 0.34
N SER A 277 -0.84 12.96 -0.92
CA SER A 277 -1.72 12.58 -2.02
C SER A 277 -2.13 11.11 -1.92
N THR A 278 -1.24 10.30 -1.36
CA THR A 278 -1.48 8.93 -0.90
C THR A 278 -0.89 8.73 0.50
N ILE A 279 -1.38 7.73 1.22
CA ILE A 279 -0.80 7.28 2.49
C ILE A 279 -0.36 5.82 2.32
N PRO A 280 0.94 5.54 2.17
CA PRO A 280 1.47 4.19 2.26
C PRO A 280 1.09 3.52 3.58
N LEU A 281 0.62 2.28 3.50
CA LEU A 281 0.16 1.50 4.65
C LEU A 281 1.05 0.30 4.92
N LEU A 282 1.20 -0.55 3.91
CA LEU A 282 1.83 -1.85 4.05
C LEU A 282 2.68 -2.18 2.82
N GLN A 283 3.79 -2.88 3.06
CA GLN A 283 4.61 -3.53 2.05
C GLN A 283 4.43 -5.03 2.14
N GLY A 284 4.00 -5.67 1.03
CA GLY A 284 3.80 -7.11 0.94
C GLY A 284 5.12 -7.85 0.90
N ALA A 285 5.31 -8.83 1.77
CA ALA A 285 6.38 -9.79 1.63
C ALA A 285 6.09 -10.75 0.47
N GLN A 286 7.12 -11.16 -0.27
CA GLN A 286 6.99 -12.33 -1.11
C GLN A 286 6.91 -13.59 -0.25
N VAL A 287 6.02 -14.49 -0.61
CA VAL A 287 5.86 -15.77 0.07
C VAL A 287 5.91 -16.91 -0.94
N ALA A 288 6.74 -17.89 -0.66
CA ALA A 288 6.71 -19.20 -1.31
C ALA A 288 6.56 -20.29 -0.25
N VAL A 289 5.82 -21.34 -0.58
CA VAL A 289 5.73 -22.54 0.25
C VAL A 289 6.31 -23.70 -0.54
N THR A 290 7.23 -24.44 0.06
CA THR A 290 7.96 -25.50 -0.62
C THR A 290 7.86 -26.82 0.13
N GLY A 291 7.98 -27.93 -0.58
CA GLY A 291 8.28 -29.21 0.05
C GLY A 291 9.63 -29.15 0.78
N THR A 292 9.79 -29.99 1.80
CA THR A 292 11.01 -29.98 2.67
C THR A 292 12.30 -30.36 1.93
N SER A 293 12.21 -31.09 0.81
CA SER A 293 13.36 -31.46 -0.04
C SER A 293 13.78 -30.37 -1.03
N VAL A 294 12.98 -29.31 -1.18
CA VAL A 294 13.27 -28.19 -2.09
C VAL A 294 14.29 -27.24 -1.46
N LYS A 295 15.28 -26.82 -2.24
CA LYS A 295 16.34 -25.88 -1.85
C LYS A 295 16.50 -24.79 -2.91
N GLY A 296 17.21 -23.70 -2.56
CA GLY A 296 17.60 -22.64 -3.49
C GLY A 296 16.49 -21.68 -3.89
N VAL A 297 15.34 -21.70 -3.20
CA VAL A 297 14.31 -20.67 -3.41
C VAL A 297 14.79 -19.35 -2.81
N THR A 298 14.93 -18.34 -3.67
CA THR A 298 15.34 -16.98 -3.30
C THR A 298 14.23 -16.03 -3.72
N LEU A 299 13.78 -15.18 -2.79
CA LEU A 299 12.78 -14.15 -3.00
C LEU A 299 13.44 -12.80 -2.72
N ASP A 300 13.37 -11.88 -3.68
CA ASP A 300 13.92 -10.53 -3.58
C ASP A 300 12.92 -9.47 -4.04
N ALA A 301 13.26 -8.19 -3.82
CA ALA A 301 12.39 -7.06 -4.17
C ALA A 301 12.11 -6.89 -5.68
N SER A 302 12.69 -7.74 -6.56
CA SER A 302 12.41 -7.72 -7.99
C SER A 302 11.09 -8.40 -8.37
N PHE A 303 10.42 -9.09 -7.45
CA PHE A 303 9.22 -9.92 -7.71
C PHE A 303 9.40 -11.00 -8.78
N ARG A 304 10.65 -11.33 -9.13
CA ARG A 304 10.95 -12.36 -10.14
C ARG A 304 11.33 -13.65 -9.45
N PHE A 305 10.55 -14.71 -9.69
CA PHE A 305 10.90 -16.04 -9.20
C PHE A 305 12.08 -16.61 -9.98
N ARG A 306 13.15 -16.99 -9.27
CA ARG A 306 14.41 -17.46 -9.88
C ARG A 306 14.40 -18.98 -9.98
N TYR A 307 13.78 -19.50 -11.05
CA TYR A 307 13.66 -20.96 -11.28
C TYR A 307 15.01 -21.67 -11.37
N ALA A 308 16.04 -21.04 -11.91
CA ALA A 308 17.34 -21.64 -12.13
C ALA A 308 18.12 -22.02 -10.85
N SER A 309 17.78 -21.38 -9.71
CA SER A 309 18.42 -21.70 -8.43
C SER A 309 17.72 -22.82 -7.66
N VAL A 310 16.50 -23.20 -8.07
CA VAL A 310 15.69 -24.19 -7.35
C VAL A 310 16.16 -25.61 -7.67
N THR A 311 16.41 -26.39 -6.63
CA THR A 311 16.75 -27.79 -6.73
C THR A 311 15.86 -28.64 -5.83
N LYS A 312 15.65 -29.92 -6.22
CA LYS A 312 14.96 -30.92 -5.41
C LYS A 312 15.91 -32.06 -5.16
N GLY A 313 16.18 -32.35 -3.90
CA GLY A 313 17.05 -33.43 -3.43
C GLY A 313 16.31 -34.60 -2.83
#